data_5a56b168f0c921279c7254edbadc6628
#
_entry.id   5a56b168f0c921279c7254edbadc6628
#
_cell.length_a   1.000
_cell.length_b   1.000
_cell.length_c   1.000
_cell.angle_alpha   90.00
_cell.angle_beta   90.00
_cell.angle_gamma   90.00
#
_symmetry.space_group_name_H-M   'P 1'
#
loop_
_entity.id
_entity.type
_entity.pdbx_description
1 polymer ?
#
loop_
_entity_poly.entity_id
_entity_poly.type
_entity_poly.pdbx_seq_one_letter_code
_entity_poly.pdbx_strand_id
1 'polypeptide(L)'
;MDVHKFKFSVAYADTDAGGIMYHGRYIEIAERARMNWLGRNARPNPADVGLVIRDLQIRYLRPLFLCDEFVVETRVLKVGAASVSVEQKFVKNGEICAILTGTAAYLDANGRPTCMPDILINALKK
;
A
#
# COMPACT_ATOMS: atom_id res chain seq x y z
N MET A 1 0.37 -16.62 -2.24
CA MET A 1 -0.18 -15.40 -2.81
C MET A 1 0.87 -14.68 -3.61
N ASP A 2 0.46 -14.13 -4.74
CA ASP A 2 1.39 -13.45 -5.61
C ASP A 2 1.78 -12.09 -5.03
N VAL A 3 2.98 -11.65 -5.40
CA VAL A 3 3.48 -10.33 -5.04
C VAL A 3 3.12 -9.37 -6.17
N HIS A 4 2.43 -8.29 -5.83
CA HIS A 4 2.16 -7.22 -6.78
C HIS A 4 3.34 -6.26 -6.82
N LYS A 5 3.78 -5.88 -8.02
CA LYS A 5 4.93 -4.99 -8.21
C LYS A 5 4.48 -3.69 -8.86
N PHE A 6 4.91 -2.58 -8.29
CA PHE A 6 4.61 -1.24 -8.78
C PHE A 6 5.90 -0.44 -8.88
N LYS A 7 6.26 -0.03 -10.10
CA LYS A 7 7.48 0.74 -10.35
C LYS A 7 7.25 2.22 -10.09
N PHE A 8 8.23 2.87 -9.50
CA PHE A 8 8.20 4.30 -9.22
C PHE A 8 9.60 4.87 -9.33
N SER A 9 9.72 6.16 -9.64
CA SER A 9 11.00 6.87 -9.63
C SER A 9 10.88 8.14 -8.81
N VAL A 10 11.96 8.51 -8.12
CA VAL A 10 11.97 9.66 -7.22
C VAL A 10 12.14 10.96 -8.03
N ALA A 11 11.15 11.84 -7.96
CA ALA A 11 11.18 13.17 -8.57
C ALA A 11 11.42 14.24 -7.51
N TYR A 12 11.64 15.49 -7.92
CA TYR A 12 11.82 16.60 -7.00
C TYR A 12 10.67 16.72 -6.00
N ALA A 13 9.43 16.51 -6.45
CA ALA A 13 8.26 16.59 -5.58
C ALA A 13 8.26 15.55 -4.46
N ASP A 14 9.05 14.50 -4.58
CA ASP A 14 9.12 13.42 -3.60
C ASP A 14 10.24 13.60 -2.60
N THR A 15 11.14 14.58 -2.81
CA THR A 15 12.33 14.76 -1.99
C THR A 15 12.15 15.87 -0.97
N ASP A 16 12.95 15.79 0.10
CA ASP A 16 13.09 16.88 1.07
C ASP A 16 14.34 17.70 0.76
N ALA A 17 14.66 18.65 1.66
CA ALA A 17 15.82 19.54 1.48
C ALA A 17 17.15 18.79 1.45
N GLY A 18 17.20 17.57 1.97
CA GLY A 18 18.40 16.74 1.96
C GLY A 18 18.63 15.95 0.68
N GLY A 19 17.71 16.04 -0.28
CA GLY A 19 17.83 15.34 -1.57
C GLY A 19 17.42 13.87 -1.52
N ILE A 20 16.85 13.40 -0.43
CA ILE A 20 16.33 12.04 -0.32
C ILE A 20 14.80 12.06 -0.29
N MET A 21 14.19 10.93 -0.62
CA MET A 21 12.74 10.83 -0.59
C MET A 21 12.23 11.11 0.83
N TYR A 22 11.29 12.05 0.92
CA TYR A 22 10.70 12.47 2.20
C TYR A 22 10.01 11.28 2.87
N HIS A 23 10.23 11.12 4.18
CA HIS A 23 9.73 9.94 4.90
C HIS A 23 8.20 9.77 4.81
N GLY A 24 7.45 10.86 4.77
CA GLY A 24 5.99 10.80 4.63
C GLY A 24 5.53 10.39 3.23
N ARG A 25 6.38 10.54 2.23
CA ARG A 25 6.04 10.21 0.85
C ARG A 25 5.90 8.70 0.63
N TYR A 26 6.60 7.89 1.42
CA TYR A 26 6.50 6.44 1.34
C TYR A 26 5.07 5.94 1.56
N ILE A 27 4.34 6.57 2.47
CA ILE A 27 2.94 6.21 2.77
C ILE A 27 2.06 6.49 1.56
N GLU A 28 2.24 7.62 0.91
CA GLU A 28 1.47 7.99 -0.29
C GLU A 28 1.76 7.07 -1.47
N ILE A 29 3.03 6.73 -1.68
CA ILE A 29 3.43 5.84 -2.77
C ILE A 29 2.91 4.42 -2.50
N ALA A 30 2.94 3.96 -1.25
CA ALA A 30 2.36 2.68 -0.87
C ALA A 30 0.88 2.62 -1.19
N GLU A 31 0.14 3.72 -0.97
CA GLU A 31 -1.27 3.80 -1.34
C GLU A 31 -1.45 3.67 -2.85
N ARG A 32 -0.63 4.37 -3.64
CA ARG A 32 -0.70 4.26 -5.10
C ARG A 32 -0.42 2.83 -5.57
N ALA A 33 0.52 2.15 -4.93
CA ALA A 33 0.80 0.76 -5.26
C ALA A 33 -0.41 -0.13 -4.97
N ARG A 34 -1.07 0.07 -3.82
CA ARG A 34 -2.29 -0.68 -3.49
C ARG A 34 -3.42 -0.38 -4.47
N MET A 35 -3.60 0.88 -4.85
CA MET A 35 -4.65 1.26 -5.79
C MET A 35 -4.36 0.75 -7.20
N ASN A 36 -3.10 0.73 -7.61
CA ASN A 36 -2.71 0.12 -8.88
C ASN A 36 -3.05 -1.37 -8.92
N TRP A 37 -2.93 -2.03 -7.78
CA TRP A 37 -3.23 -3.46 -7.64
C TRP A 37 -4.74 -3.72 -7.58
N LEU A 38 -5.44 -3.08 -6.64
CA LEU A 38 -6.85 -3.38 -6.37
C LEU A 38 -7.82 -2.61 -7.25
N GLY A 39 -7.45 -1.38 -7.62
CA GLY A 39 -8.33 -0.50 -8.37
C GLY A 39 -9.67 -0.32 -7.66
N ARG A 40 -10.74 -0.40 -8.44
CA ARG A 40 -12.09 -0.24 -7.89
C ARG A 40 -12.53 -1.36 -6.96
N ASN A 41 -11.81 -2.48 -6.96
CA ASN A 41 -12.12 -3.61 -6.07
C ASN A 41 -11.89 -3.26 -4.59
N ALA A 42 -11.13 -2.19 -4.30
CA ALA A 42 -10.97 -1.69 -2.93
C ALA A 42 -12.28 -1.12 -2.38
N ARG A 43 -13.20 -0.73 -3.25
CA ARG A 43 -14.53 -0.23 -2.89
C ARG A 43 -15.54 -0.67 -3.94
N PRO A 44 -15.90 -1.97 -3.97
CA PRO A 44 -16.78 -2.50 -5.03
C PRO A 44 -18.17 -1.87 -5.01
N ASN A 45 -18.69 -1.55 -3.84
CA ASN A 45 -19.94 -0.83 -3.69
C ASN A 45 -19.61 0.65 -3.45
N PRO A 46 -19.93 1.56 -4.42
CA PRO A 46 -19.63 2.99 -4.27
C PRO A 46 -20.31 3.66 -3.08
N ALA A 47 -21.37 3.05 -2.54
CA ALA A 47 -22.04 3.58 -1.35
C ALA A 47 -21.23 3.35 -0.07
N ASP A 48 -20.36 2.34 -0.07
CA ASP A 48 -19.51 2.08 1.08
C ASP A 48 -18.34 3.06 1.16
N VAL A 49 -17.82 3.26 2.38
CA VAL A 49 -16.55 3.96 2.54
C VAL A 49 -15.42 3.16 1.91
N GLY A 50 -15.44 1.83 2.07
CA GLY A 50 -14.46 0.92 1.49
C GLY A 50 -13.30 0.63 2.45
N LEU A 51 -12.15 0.26 1.90
CA LEU A 51 -10.96 -0.02 2.69
C LEU A 51 -10.35 1.26 3.24
N VAL A 52 -10.18 1.31 4.56
CA VAL A 52 -9.58 2.44 5.27
C VAL A 52 -8.42 1.92 6.11
N ILE A 53 -7.28 2.58 6.02
CA ILE A 53 -6.11 2.23 6.83
C ILE A 53 -6.44 2.46 8.29
N ARG A 54 -6.25 1.43 9.11
CA ARG A 54 -6.46 1.48 10.55
C ARG A 54 -5.16 1.69 11.29
N ASP A 55 -4.09 1.03 10.86
CA ASP A 55 -2.78 1.22 11.44
C ASP A 55 -1.70 0.95 10.40
N LEU A 56 -0.56 1.61 10.58
CA LEU A 56 0.62 1.49 9.72
C LEU A 56 1.86 1.46 10.59
N GLN A 57 2.83 0.67 10.15
CA GLN A 57 4.17 0.70 10.70
C GLN A 57 5.15 0.72 9.52
N ILE A 58 6.12 1.62 9.56
CA ILE A 58 7.13 1.70 8.51
C ILE A 58 8.53 1.71 9.13
N ARG A 59 9.44 0.96 8.49
CA ARG A 59 10.85 0.95 8.86
C ARG A 59 11.64 1.45 7.66
N TYR A 60 12.48 2.45 7.92
CA TYR A 60 13.36 3.05 6.90
C TYR A 60 14.74 2.43 7.07
N LEU A 61 15.18 1.69 6.08
CA LEU A 61 16.45 0.94 6.13
C LEU A 61 17.55 1.61 5.33
N ARG A 62 17.22 2.18 4.16
CA ARG A 62 18.17 2.86 3.28
C ARG A 62 17.46 4.02 2.59
N PRO A 63 18.12 5.18 2.41
CA PRO A 63 17.48 6.30 1.73
C PRO A 63 17.32 6.02 0.23
N LEU A 64 16.29 6.61 -0.35
CA LEU A 64 16.09 6.70 -1.79
C LEU A 64 16.38 8.12 -2.22
N PHE A 65 17.21 8.28 -3.24
CA PHE A 65 17.68 9.57 -3.71
C PHE A 65 16.94 10.02 -4.96
N LEU A 66 17.05 11.30 -5.28
CA LEU A 66 16.49 11.86 -6.52
C LEU A 66 16.90 11.00 -7.72
N CYS A 67 15.94 10.72 -8.59
CA CYS A 67 16.09 9.90 -9.80
C CYS A 67 16.28 8.40 -9.56
N ASP A 68 16.31 7.94 -8.31
CA ASP A 68 16.32 6.51 -8.05
C ASP A 68 15.04 5.85 -8.54
N GLU A 69 15.19 4.70 -9.18
CA GLU A 69 14.06 3.85 -9.56
C GLU A 69 13.95 2.71 -8.55
N PHE A 70 12.72 2.39 -8.17
CA PHE A 70 12.47 1.32 -7.21
C PHE A 70 11.12 0.66 -7.50
N VAL A 71 10.91 -0.48 -6.87
CA VAL A 71 9.67 -1.25 -6.99
C VAL A 71 9.05 -1.39 -5.61
N VAL A 72 7.75 -1.13 -5.52
CA VAL A 72 6.97 -1.45 -4.32
C VAL A 72 6.41 -2.84 -4.52
N GLU A 73 6.85 -3.78 -3.69
CA GLU A 73 6.38 -5.16 -3.70
C GLU A 73 5.35 -5.35 -2.60
N THR A 74 4.10 -5.55 -3.00
CA THR A 74 2.97 -5.69 -2.08
C THR A 74 2.55 -7.16 -2.00
N ARG A 75 2.44 -7.67 -0.78
CA ARG A 75 1.85 -8.99 -0.55
C ARG A 75 0.88 -8.96 0.61
N VAL A 76 -0.11 -9.84 0.55
CA VAL A 76 -1.10 -9.98 1.59
C VAL A 76 -0.53 -10.87 2.69
N LEU A 77 -0.62 -10.41 3.94
CA LEU A 77 -0.21 -11.19 5.10
C LEU A 77 -1.37 -11.98 5.69
N LYS A 78 -2.55 -11.35 5.76
CA LYS A 78 -3.72 -11.98 6.37
C LYS A 78 -4.99 -11.36 5.82
N VAL A 79 -5.98 -12.19 5.53
CA VAL A 79 -7.33 -11.76 5.12
C VAL A 79 -8.30 -12.20 6.22
N GLY A 80 -8.94 -11.23 6.89
CA GLY A 80 -10.02 -11.48 7.83
C GLY A 80 -11.37 -11.25 7.17
N ALA A 81 -12.44 -11.33 7.96
CA ALA A 81 -13.79 -11.09 7.44
C ALA A 81 -13.98 -9.61 7.04
N ALA A 82 -13.48 -8.69 7.87
CA ALA A 82 -13.68 -7.25 7.69
C ALA A 82 -12.37 -6.47 7.56
N SER A 83 -11.23 -7.15 7.49
CA SER A 83 -9.93 -6.49 7.44
C SER A 83 -8.90 -7.31 6.68
N VAL A 84 -7.85 -6.62 6.21
CA VAL A 84 -6.73 -7.23 5.51
C VAL A 84 -5.44 -6.57 5.98
N SER A 85 -4.40 -7.40 6.16
CA SER A 85 -3.06 -6.91 6.48
C SER A 85 -2.14 -7.16 5.30
N VAL A 86 -1.30 -6.17 5.00
CA VAL A 86 -0.37 -6.22 3.87
C VAL A 86 1.03 -5.82 4.30
N GLU A 87 2.01 -6.29 3.55
CA GLU A 87 3.39 -5.85 3.65
C GLU A 87 3.80 -5.26 2.30
N GLN A 88 4.42 -4.09 2.35
CA GLN A 88 4.91 -3.42 1.14
C GLN A 88 6.39 -3.11 1.31
N LYS A 89 7.23 -3.70 0.46
CA LYS A 89 8.67 -3.48 0.46
C LYS A 89 9.04 -2.53 -0.67
N PHE A 90 9.86 -1.54 -0.35
CA PHE A 90 10.42 -0.61 -1.32
C PHE A 90 11.80 -1.13 -1.69
N VAL A 91 11.96 -1.63 -2.92
CA VAL A 91 13.15 -2.38 -3.33
C VAL A 91 13.85 -1.65 -4.47
N LYS A 92 15.13 -1.33 -4.27
CA LYS A 92 16.00 -0.74 -5.29
C LYS A 92 17.15 -1.69 -5.58
N ASN A 93 17.26 -2.13 -6.82
CA ASN A 93 18.35 -3.03 -7.25
C ASN A 93 18.52 -4.25 -6.33
N GLY A 94 17.40 -4.85 -5.92
CA GLY A 94 17.41 -6.01 -5.04
C GLY A 94 17.61 -5.71 -3.56
N GLU A 95 17.84 -4.44 -3.19
CA GLU A 95 18.01 -4.05 -1.79
C GLU A 95 16.74 -3.44 -1.24
N ILE A 96 16.35 -3.87 -0.03
CA ILE A 96 15.16 -3.35 0.63
C ILE A 96 15.50 -2.01 1.28
N CYS A 97 14.84 -0.95 0.82
CA CYS A 97 15.06 0.41 1.34
C CYS A 97 14.09 0.76 2.46
N ALA A 98 12.87 0.22 2.40
CA ALA A 98 11.87 0.42 3.45
C ALA A 98 10.88 -0.73 3.46
N ILE A 99 10.28 -0.98 4.61
CA ILE A 99 9.23 -1.99 4.78
C ILE A 99 8.06 -1.33 5.50
N LEU A 100 6.90 -1.37 4.85
CA LEU A 100 5.65 -0.89 5.42
C LEU A 100 4.74 -2.09 5.66
N THR A 101 4.18 -2.17 6.87
CA THR A 101 3.12 -3.11 7.17
C THR A 101 1.90 -2.32 7.62
N GLY A 102 0.72 -2.77 7.22
CA GLY A 102 -0.50 -2.07 7.56
C GLY A 102 -1.70 -2.97 7.56
N THR A 103 -2.71 -2.53 8.29
CA THR A 103 -4.01 -3.18 8.34
C THR A 103 -5.07 -2.19 7.90
N ALA A 104 -5.92 -2.63 6.98
CA ALA A 104 -7.07 -1.86 6.50
C ALA A 104 -8.35 -2.57 6.92
N ALA A 105 -9.33 -1.80 7.35
CA ALA A 105 -10.67 -2.29 7.65
C ALA A 105 -11.63 -1.86 6.56
N TYR A 106 -12.60 -2.71 6.24
CA TYR A 106 -13.65 -2.36 5.29
C TYR A 106 -14.83 -1.74 6.04
N LEU A 107 -15.22 -0.55 5.61
CA LEU A 107 -16.30 0.20 6.26
C LEU A 107 -17.50 0.33 5.32
N ASP A 108 -18.70 0.21 5.90
CA ASP A 108 -19.96 0.41 5.18
C ASP A 108 -20.25 1.89 4.93
N ALA A 109 -21.43 2.18 4.40
CA ALA A 109 -21.85 3.56 4.09
C ALA A 109 -21.93 4.45 5.33
N ASN A 110 -22.08 3.87 6.51
CA ASN A 110 -22.16 4.60 7.78
C ASN A 110 -20.82 4.69 8.50
N GLY A 111 -19.75 4.22 7.85
CA GLY A 111 -18.41 4.25 8.41
C GLY A 111 -18.16 3.18 9.46
N ARG A 112 -18.95 2.12 9.46
CA ARG A 112 -18.81 1.02 10.42
C ARG A 112 -18.16 -0.19 9.77
N PRO A 113 -17.33 -0.94 10.51
CA PRO A 113 -16.71 -2.16 9.98
C PRO A 113 -17.79 -3.15 9.55
N THR A 114 -17.60 -3.73 8.38
CA THR A 114 -18.49 -4.76 7.83
C THR A 114 -17.67 -5.76 7.04
N CYS A 115 -18.24 -6.92 6.74
CA CYS A 115 -17.58 -7.95 5.97
C CYS A 115 -17.19 -7.41 4.59
N MET A 116 -15.98 -7.76 4.14
CA MET A 116 -15.52 -7.38 2.81
C MET A 116 -16.36 -8.11 1.75
N PRO A 117 -16.77 -7.41 0.68
CA PRO A 117 -17.45 -8.07 -0.43
C PRO A 117 -16.59 -9.16 -1.08
N ASP A 118 -17.24 -10.19 -1.62
CA ASP A 118 -16.53 -11.31 -2.23
C ASP A 118 -15.58 -10.88 -3.36
N ILE A 119 -15.98 -9.90 -4.14
CA ILE A 119 -15.12 -9.40 -5.24
C ILE A 119 -13.80 -8.84 -4.71
N LEU A 120 -13.82 -8.17 -3.56
CA LEU A 120 -12.61 -7.67 -2.92
C LEU A 120 -11.78 -8.83 -2.37
N ILE A 121 -12.41 -9.76 -1.66
CA ILE A 121 -11.72 -10.93 -1.10
C ILE A 121 -11.03 -11.71 -2.22
N ASN A 122 -11.72 -11.92 -3.34
CA ASN A 122 -11.15 -12.64 -4.49
C ASN A 122 -9.95 -11.87 -5.09
N ALA A 123 -10.03 -10.55 -5.15
CA ALA A 123 -8.92 -9.73 -5.64
C ALA A 123 -7.69 -9.83 -4.71
N LEU A 124 -7.92 -9.89 -3.40
CA LEU A 124 -6.85 -10.01 -2.42
C LEU A 124 -6.13 -11.36 -2.47
N LYS A 125 -6.81 -12.40 -2.96
CA LYS A 125 -6.25 -13.76 -3.01
C LYS A 125 -5.52 -14.08 -4.30
N LYS A 126 -5.54 -13.18 -5.25
CA LYS A 126 -4.85 -13.40 -6.55
C LYS A 126 -3.37 -13.06 -6.48
#